data_0ba69db967f90b351add569e0bd50717
#
_entry.id   0ba69db967f90b351add569e0bd50717
#
_cell.length_a   1.000
_cell.length_b   1.000
_cell.length_c   1.000
_cell.angle_alpha   90.00
_cell.angle_beta   90.00
_cell.angle_gamma   90.00
#
_symmetry.space_group_name_H-M   'P 1'
#
loop_
_entity.id
_entity.type
_entity.pdbx_description
1 polymer ?
#
loop_
_entity_poly.entity_id
_entity_poly.type
_entity_poly.pdbx_seq_one_letter_code
_entity_poly.pdbx_strand_id
1 'polypeptide(L)'
;NIEDRFILDFSENGRKNLYASTLKKALEIVRRRIDESGTKEPLIQSQGLDRILVQLPGVDDPDRIKRLLGKTAKLSFRFTHPRIESNELTNSSPVPPGYILMNSENDRDVYYLIQKRVMISGEELIDANPGFDQDGNPAVMFALSTLGGKKFGRITGKNIGKPFAIVLDNKVISAPVIQGQIFSNGQITGNFSVQESRDLALVLRAGALPVPLTILEERSVGPGLGKDSIEAGKFASIIAIVVVMIFMLIYYGIYGLFANVSLIMNMVFLISVLTIIQATLTLPGIAGIVLTIGMAVDANVLIFERIREENL
;
A
#
# COMPACT_ATOMS: atom_id res chain seq x y z
N ASN A 1 -29.71 8.22 -46.21
CA ASN A 1 -30.03 8.39 -44.79
C ASN A 1 -28.70 8.46 -44.02
N ILE A 2 -28.28 9.68 -43.71
CA ILE A 2 -27.14 9.94 -42.84
C ILE A 2 -27.68 9.81 -41.41
N GLU A 3 -27.28 8.74 -40.71
CA GLU A 3 -27.56 8.62 -39.28
C GLU A 3 -26.88 9.77 -38.54
N ASP A 4 -27.65 10.67 -37.95
CA ASP A 4 -27.19 11.72 -37.09
C ASP A 4 -26.56 11.07 -35.83
N ARG A 5 -25.21 11.04 -35.78
CA ARG A 5 -24.47 10.59 -34.63
C ARG A 5 -24.12 11.78 -33.77
N PHE A 6 -24.67 11.84 -32.56
CA PHE A 6 -24.25 12.82 -31.56
C PHE A 6 -22.99 12.32 -30.87
N ILE A 7 -21.93 13.12 -30.92
CA ILE A 7 -20.70 12.89 -30.16
C ILE A 7 -20.78 13.75 -28.90
N LEU A 8 -20.87 13.11 -27.76
CA LEU A 8 -20.81 13.77 -26.45
C LEU A 8 -19.37 13.68 -25.92
N ASP A 9 -18.80 14.82 -25.57
CA ASP A 9 -17.48 14.93 -24.96
C ASP A 9 -17.53 15.84 -23.73
N PHE A 10 -16.57 15.64 -22.81
CA PHE A 10 -16.47 16.49 -21.62
C PHE A 10 -15.97 17.88 -21.98
N SER A 11 -16.53 18.92 -21.35
CA SER A 11 -15.93 20.25 -21.38
C SER A 11 -14.54 20.23 -20.73
N GLU A 12 -13.69 21.24 -21.04
CA GLU A 12 -12.35 21.31 -20.43
C GLU A 12 -12.38 21.30 -18.90
N ASN A 13 -13.34 22.04 -18.30
CA ASN A 13 -13.54 22.04 -16.87
C ASN A 13 -14.03 20.68 -16.35
N GLY A 14 -14.90 19.99 -17.12
CA GLY A 14 -15.34 18.64 -16.81
C GLY A 14 -14.19 17.65 -16.80
N ARG A 15 -13.29 17.72 -17.79
CA ARG A 15 -12.07 16.87 -17.84
C ARG A 15 -11.14 17.16 -16.66
N LYS A 16 -10.85 18.43 -16.35
CA LYS A 16 -10.00 18.81 -15.21
C LYS A 16 -10.57 18.28 -13.89
N ASN A 17 -11.86 18.44 -13.68
CA ASN A 17 -12.52 17.92 -12.48
C ASN A 17 -12.49 16.39 -12.40
N LEU A 18 -12.68 15.70 -13.53
CA LEU A 18 -12.58 14.26 -13.61
C LEU A 18 -11.16 13.78 -13.26
N TYR A 19 -10.12 14.38 -13.85
CA TYR A 19 -8.73 14.04 -13.53
C TYR A 19 -8.40 14.29 -12.06
N ALA A 20 -8.75 15.45 -11.54
CA ALA A 20 -8.50 15.78 -10.13
C ALA A 20 -9.20 14.80 -9.16
N SER A 21 -10.46 14.44 -9.43
CA SER A 21 -11.20 13.50 -8.60
C SER A 21 -10.63 12.07 -8.71
N THR A 22 -10.24 11.65 -9.91
CA THR A 22 -9.62 10.35 -10.17
C THR A 22 -8.26 10.24 -9.49
N LEU A 23 -7.41 11.27 -9.61
CA LEU A 23 -6.11 11.33 -8.95
C LEU A 23 -6.25 11.29 -7.43
N LYS A 24 -7.21 12.04 -6.86
CA LYS A 24 -7.48 12.03 -5.42
C LYS A 24 -7.86 10.64 -4.92
N LYS A 25 -8.77 9.94 -5.62
CA LYS A 25 -9.16 8.56 -5.29
C LYS A 25 -7.98 7.59 -5.44
N ALA A 26 -7.21 7.71 -6.53
CA ALA A 26 -6.03 6.86 -6.73
C ALA A 26 -4.99 7.06 -5.62
N LEU A 27 -4.73 8.31 -5.22
CA LEU A 27 -3.79 8.64 -4.15
C LEU A 27 -4.23 8.05 -2.79
N GLU A 28 -5.52 8.10 -2.48
CA GLU A 28 -6.06 7.49 -1.27
C GLU A 28 -5.87 5.96 -1.25
N ILE A 29 -6.14 5.30 -2.37
CA ILE A 29 -5.96 3.85 -2.50
C ILE A 29 -4.48 3.47 -2.44
N VAL A 30 -3.60 4.21 -3.12
CA VAL A 30 -2.14 4.02 -3.06
C VAL A 30 -1.66 4.15 -1.61
N ARG A 31 -2.12 5.17 -0.88
CA ARG A 31 -1.78 5.34 0.53
C ARG A 31 -2.21 4.14 1.37
N ARG A 32 -3.47 3.69 1.26
CA ARG A 32 -3.94 2.51 1.98
C ARG A 32 -3.12 1.25 1.68
N ARG A 33 -2.75 1.02 0.42
CA ARG A 33 -1.92 -0.13 0.03
C ARG A 33 -0.53 -0.09 0.65
N ILE A 34 0.07 1.09 0.73
CA ILE A 34 1.38 1.27 1.32
C ILE A 34 1.33 1.17 2.84
N ASP A 35 0.35 1.80 3.49
CA ASP A 35 0.16 1.72 4.94
C ASP A 35 -0.03 0.26 5.38
N GLU A 36 -0.86 -0.50 4.67
CA GLU A 36 -1.08 -1.92 4.95
C GLU A 36 0.10 -2.83 4.58
N SER A 37 1.01 -2.38 3.70
CA SER A 37 2.25 -3.12 3.41
C SER A 37 3.26 -3.10 4.55
N GLY A 38 3.03 -2.26 5.56
CA GLY A 38 3.90 -2.10 6.73
C GLY A 38 5.07 -1.16 6.51
N THR A 39 5.10 -0.39 5.41
CA THR A 39 6.12 0.63 5.16
C THR A 39 5.93 1.81 6.12
N LYS A 40 6.99 2.18 6.83
CA LYS A 40 6.97 3.28 7.81
C LYS A 40 7.28 4.61 7.13
N GLU A 41 6.56 5.66 7.55
CA GLU A 41 6.76 7.05 7.11
C GLU A 41 6.81 7.24 5.58
N PRO A 42 5.83 6.72 4.82
CA PRO A 42 5.81 6.93 3.37
C PRO A 42 5.46 8.37 3.04
N LEU A 43 6.16 8.99 2.11
CA LEU A 43 5.76 10.26 1.53
C LEU A 43 4.98 10.00 0.23
N ILE A 44 3.68 10.32 0.24
CA ILE A 44 2.78 10.11 -0.91
C ILE A 44 2.06 11.41 -1.21
N GLN A 45 2.31 11.96 -2.38
CA GLN A 45 1.73 13.23 -2.80
C GLN A 45 1.43 13.26 -4.29
N SER A 46 0.47 14.09 -4.68
CA SER A 46 0.20 14.35 -6.09
C SER A 46 1.27 15.26 -6.68
N GLN A 47 1.68 14.96 -7.90
CA GLN A 47 2.60 15.80 -8.69
C GLN A 47 1.93 16.17 -10.01
N GLY A 48 1.50 17.42 -10.14
CA GLY A 48 0.69 17.86 -11.27
C GLY A 48 -0.73 17.31 -11.20
N LEU A 49 -1.32 17.08 -12.39
CA LEU A 49 -2.71 16.64 -12.53
C LEU A 49 -2.86 15.14 -12.75
N ASP A 50 -1.77 14.42 -13.04
CA ASP A 50 -1.77 13.06 -13.56
C ASP A 50 -0.74 12.13 -12.92
N ARG A 51 0.07 12.62 -11.97
CA ARG A 51 1.16 11.86 -11.37
C ARG A 51 1.04 11.76 -9.86
N ILE A 52 1.53 10.66 -9.31
CA ILE A 52 1.68 10.42 -7.88
C ILE A 52 3.16 10.17 -7.60
N LEU A 53 3.76 10.97 -6.74
CA LEU A 53 5.08 10.73 -6.20
C LEU A 53 4.96 9.88 -4.95
N VAL A 54 5.70 8.78 -4.91
CA VAL A 54 5.75 7.84 -3.79
C VAL A 54 7.21 7.68 -3.38
N GLN A 55 7.53 8.00 -2.13
CA GLN A 55 8.85 7.77 -1.55
C GLN A 55 8.71 6.85 -0.35
N LEU A 56 9.43 5.76 -0.36
CA LEU A 56 9.32 4.68 0.61
C LEU A 56 10.70 4.41 1.23
N PRO A 57 10.99 4.95 2.41
CA PRO A 57 12.24 4.66 3.08
C PRO A 57 12.24 3.24 3.65
N GLY A 58 13.38 2.56 3.59
CA GLY A 58 13.60 1.27 4.25
C GLY A 58 12.78 0.10 3.69
N VAL A 59 12.48 0.10 2.39
CA VAL A 59 11.77 -1.01 1.73
C VAL A 59 12.76 -2.10 1.35
N ASP A 60 12.52 -3.31 1.86
CA ASP A 60 13.36 -4.50 1.56
C ASP A 60 13.06 -5.11 0.19
N ASP A 61 11.79 -5.09 -0.25
CA ASP A 61 11.34 -5.64 -1.54
C ASP A 61 10.57 -4.58 -2.36
N PRO A 62 11.28 -3.74 -3.13
CA PRO A 62 10.64 -2.75 -4.01
C PRO A 62 9.76 -3.38 -5.10
N ASP A 63 10.11 -4.57 -5.59
CA ASP A 63 9.35 -5.25 -6.64
C ASP A 63 7.99 -5.73 -6.15
N ARG A 64 7.90 -6.17 -4.91
CA ARG A 64 6.61 -6.48 -4.27
C ARG A 64 5.72 -5.24 -4.22
N ILE A 65 6.24 -4.11 -3.77
CA ILE A 65 5.48 -2.86 -3.72
C ILE A 65 4.99 -2.45 -5.12
N LYS A 66 5.85 -2.53 -6.13
CA LYS A 66 5.47 -2.25 -7.53
C LYS A 66 4.31 -3.15 -7.99
N ARG A 67 4.36 -4.46 -7.68
CA ARG A 67 3.28 -5.40 -7.98
C ARG A 67 1.97 -5.03 -7.26
N LEU A 68 2.03 -4.61 -5.99
CA LEU A 68 0.87 -4.18 -5.21
C LEU A 68 0.24 -2.90 -5.77
N LEU A 69 1.07 -1.94 -6.20
CA LEU A 69 0.60 -0.67 -6.76
C LEU A 69 0.09 -0.81 -8.21
N GLY A 70 0.67 -1.71 -8.99
CA GLY A 70 0.30 -1.91 -10.40
C GLY A 70 -1.04 -2.65 -10.61
N LYS A 71 -1.50 -3.45 -9.64
CA LYS A 71 -2.78 -4.16 -9.73
C LYS A 71 -3.94 -3.17 -9.56
N THR A 72 -4.90 -3.18 -10.51
CA THR A 72 -6.12 -2.36 -10.37
C THR A 72 -7.05 -2.90 -9.29
N ALA A 73 -7.04 -4.21 -9.05
CA ALA A 73 -7.89 -4.93 -8.09
C ALA A 73 -9.38 -4.79 -8.35
N LYS A 74 -9.75 -4.74 -9.59
CA LYS A 74 -11.16 -4.66 -10.01
C LYS A 74 -11.81 -6.03 -9.89
N LEU A 75 -12.37 -6.31 -8.71
CA LEU A 75 -13.06 -7.56 -8.41
C LEU A 75 -14.49 -7.52 -8.96
N SER A 76 -14.94 -8.62 -9.55
CA SER A 76 -16.35 -8.82 -9.90
C SER A 76 -16.72 -10.29 -9.84
N PHE A 77 -17.96 -10.54 -9.41
CA PHE A 77 -18.55 -11.88 -9.40
C PHE A 77 -19.52 -12.01 -10.56
N ARG A 78 -19.37 -13.05 -11.38
CA ARG A 78 -20.14 -13.26 -12.61
C ARG A 78 -20.45 -14.74 -12.81
N PHE A 79 -21.52 -15.05 -13.51
CA PHE A 79 -21.80 -16.43 -13.89
C PHE A 79 -20.97 -16.87 -15.10
N THR A 80 -20.58 -18.14 -15.12
CA THR A 80 -20.01 -18.78 -16.30
C THR A 80 -21.12 -19.25 -17.24
N HIS A 81 -20.76 -19.67 -18.43
CA HIS A 81 -21.70 -20.30 -19.36
C HIS A 81 -22.13 -21.68 -18.82
N PRO A 82 -23.45 -22.01 -18.83
CA PRO A 82 -23.96 -23.19 -18.15
C PRO A 82 -23.68 -24.52 -18.84
N ARG A 83 -23.26 -24.50 -20.12
CA ARG A 83 -23.14 -25.70 -20.96
C ARG A 83 -21.74 -25.91 -21.56
N ILE A 84 -20.87 -24.95 -21.46
CA ILE A 84 -19.55 -25.03 -22.06
C ILE A 84 -18.52 -25.05 -20.91
N GLU A 85 -17.79 -26.14 -20.79
CA GLU A 85 -16.77 -26.34 -19.81
C GLU A 85 -15.47 -25.60 -20.20
N SER A 86 -14.71 -25.18 -19.24
CA SER A 86 -13.46 -24.44 -19.47
C SER A 86 -12.42 -25.24 -20.25
N ASN A 87 -12.43 -26.57 -20.13
CA ASN A 87 -11.47 -27.47 -20.78
C ASN A 87 -11.63 -27.55 -22.29
N GLU A 88 -12.82 -27.19 -22.83
CA GLU A 88 -13.12 -27.20 -24.26
C GLU A 88 -12.85 -25.86 -24.95
N LEU A 89 -12.48 -24.83 -24.18
CA LEU A 89 -12.32 -23.47 -24.68
C LEU A 89 -10.86 -23.17 -25.05
N THR A 90 -10.71 -22.54 -26.21
CA THR A 90 -9.43 -21.99 -26.69
C THR A 90 -9.55 -20.48 -26.91
N ASN A 91 -8.43 -19.81 -27.10
CA ASN A 91 -8.43 -18.37 -27.38
C ASN A 91 -9.25 -18.00 -28.65
N SER A 92 -9.45 -18.94 -29.54
CA SER A 92 -10.20 -18.76 -30.81
C SER A 92 -11.64 -19.25 -30.73
N SER A 93 -12.11 -19.68 -29.55
CA SER A 93 -13.48 -20.20 -29.41
C SER A 93 -14.53 -19.12 -29.69
N PRO A 94 -15.63 -19.44 -30.38
CA PRO A 94 -16.70 -18.49 -30.65
C PRO A 94 -17.36 -18.02 -29.35
N VAL A 95 -17.51 -16.69 -29.21
CA VAL A 95 -18.13 -16.09 -28.03
C VAL A 95 -19.60 -15.79 -28.28
N PRO A 96 -20.53 -16.46 -27.58
CA PRO A 96 -21.95 -16.18 -27.69
C PRO A 96 -22.32 -14.76 -27.28
N PRO A 97 -23.42 -14.18 -27.82
CA PRO A 97 -23.91 -12.87 -27.38
C PRO A 97 -24.15 -12.84 -25.84
N GLY A 98 -23.70 -11.77 -25.20
CA GLY A 98 -23.84 -11.62 -23.72
C GLY A 98 -22.71 -12.23 -22.89
N TYR A 99 -21.75 -12.91 -23.50
CA TYR A 99 -20.59 -13.48 -22.85
C TYR A 99 -19.30 -12.81 -23.31
N ILE A 100 -18.24 -13.05 -22.57
CA ILE A 100 -16.85 -12.68 -22.85
C ILE A 100 -15.96 -13.87 -22.53
N LEU A 101 -14.92 -14.05 -23.29
CA LEU A 101 -13.90 -15.05 -23.03
C LEU A 101 -12.83 -14.43 -22.13
N MET A 102 -12.53 -15.09 -21.02
CA MET A 102 -11.48 -14.68 -20.06
C MET A 102 -10.59 -15.87 -19.74
N ASN A 103 -9.27 -15.62 -19.62
CA ASN A 103 -8.33 -16.63 -19.21
C ASN A 103 -8.30 -16.78 -17.67
N SER A 104 -7.85 -17.93 -17.22
CA SER A 104 -7.54 -18.16 -15.81
C SER A 104 -6.28 -17.41 -15.40
N GLU A 105 -6.22 -16.95 -14.13
CA GLU A 105 -4.99 -16.42 -13.54
C GLU A 105 -3.98 -17.53 -13.25
N ASN A 106 -4.46 -18.71 -12.85
CA ASN A 106 -3.63 -19.84 -12.43
C ASN A 106 -3.09 -20.66 -13.60
N ASP A 107 -3.82 -20.70 -14.75
CA ASP A 107 -3.43 -21.45 -15.93
C ASP A 107 -3.74 -20.64 -17.19
N ARG A 108 -2.72 -20.32 -17.97
CA ARG A 108 -2.85 -19.47 -19.17
C ARG A 108 -3.58 -20.15 -20.31
N ASP A 109 -3.68 -21.46 -20.28
CA ASP A 109 -4.32 -22.27 -21.35
C ASP A 109 -5.79 -22.58 -21.02
N VAL A 110 -6.24 -22.24 -19.81
CA VAL A 110 -7.64 -22.43 -19.38
C VAL A 110 -8.44 -21.14 -19.58
N TYR A 111 -9.52 -21.24 -20.34
CA TYR A 111 -10.42 -20.14 -20.64
C TYR A 111 -11.82 -20.39 -20.08
N TYR A 112 -12.50 -19.30 -19.72
CA TYR A 112 -13.87 -19.32 -19.22
C TYR A 112 -14.75 -18.40 -20.06
N LEU A 113 -15.94 -18.87 -20.42
CA LEU A 113 -17.00 -18.02 -20.95
C LEU A 113 -17.81 -17.40 -19.82
N ILE A 114 -17.60 -16.12 -19.59
CA ILE A 114 -18.15 -15.35 -18.46
C ILE A 114 -19.24 -14.41 -18.95
N GLN A 115 -20.36 -14.30 -18.24
CA GLN A 115 -21.40 -13.32 -18.55
C GLN A 115 -20.84 -11.90 -18.47
N LYS A 116 -21.21 -11.04 -19.43
CA LYS A 116 -20.86 -9.61 -19.40
C LYS A 116 -21.43 -8.90 -18.18
N ARG A 117 -22.60 -9.36 -17.70
CA ARG A 117 -23.28 -8.78 -16.54
C ARG A 117 -22.52 -9.08 -15.26
N VAL A 118 -22.13 -8.02 -14.55
CA VAL A 118 -21.60 -8.10 -13.21
C VAL A 118 -22.75 -8.34 -12.23
N MET A 119 -22.66 -9.39 -11.43
CA MET A 119 -23.66 -9.71 -10.43
C MET A 119 -23.38 -9.00 -9.11
N ILE A 120 -22.12 -9.01 -8.67
CA ILE A 120 -21.61 -8.26 -7.51
C ILE A 120 -20.32 -7.59 -7.93
N SER A 121 -20.16 -6.33 -7.58
CA SER A 121 -18.94 -5.54 -7.76
C SER A 121 -18.05 -5.61 -6.51
N GLY A 122 -16.74 -5.48 -6.69
CA GLY A 122 -15.79 -5.33 -5.58
C GLY A 122 -16.02 -4.08 -4.72
N GLU A 123 -16.79 -3.11 -5.17
CA GLU A 123 -17.20 -1.94 -4.37
C GLU A 123 -18.09 -2.32 -3.17
N GLU A 124 -18.73 -3.47 -3.22
CA GLU A 124 -19.51 -4.02 -2.12
C GLU A 124 -18.65 -4.71 -1.05
N LEU A 125 -17.35 -4.84 -1.28
CA LEU A 125 -16.40 -5.41 -0.34
C LEU A 125 -16.06 -4.37 0.73
N ILE A 126 -16.16 -4.75 2.00
CA ILE A 126 -15.79 -3.89 3.13
C ILE A 126 -14.52 -4.35 3.82
N ASP A 127 -14.20 -5.65 3.71
CA ASP A 127 -13.00 -6.21 4.32
C ASP A 127 -12.50 -7.44 3.53
N ALA A 128 -11.18 -7.67 3.60
CA ALA A 128 -10.55 -8.86 3.05
C ALA A 128 -9.33 -9.25 3.90
N ASN A 129 -9.26 -10.51 4.30
CA ASN A 129 -8.20 -11.02 5.16
C ASN A 129 -7.62 -12.32 4.60
N PRO A 130 -6.29 -12.53 4.71
CA PRO A 130 -5.71 -13.83 4.37
C PRO A 130 -6.20 -14.89 5.37
N GLY A 131 -6.42 -16.09 4.88
CA GLY A 131 -6.86 -17.22 5.67
C GLY A 131 -6.53 -18.53 5.00
N PHE A 132 -7.14 -19.61 5.47
CA PHE A 132 -7.01 -20.93 4.88
C PHE A 132 -8.40 -21.50 4.61
N ASP A 133 -8.51 -22.28 3.54
CA ASP A 133 -9.72 -23.04 3.24
C ASP A 133 -9.86 -24.28 4.16
N GLN A 134 -10.90 -25.08 3.92
CA GLN A 134 -11.16 -26.30 4.73
C GLN A 134 -10.08 -27.38 4.54
N ASP A 135 -9.37 -27.33 3.42
CA ASP A 135 -8.30 -28.27 3.08
C ASP A 135 -6.92 -27.76 3.53
N GLY A 136 -6.85 -26.60 4.20
CA GLY A 136 -5.62 -25.99 4.67
C GLY A 136 -4.84 -25.22 3.61
N ASN A 137 -5.41 -24.98 2.41
CA ASN A 137 -4.76 -24.17 1.38
C ASN A 137 -4.97 -22.67 1.65
N PRO A 138 -4.00 -21.83 1.28
CA PRO A 138 -4.14 -20.38 1.43
C PRO A 138 -5.32 -19.85 0.62
N ALA A 139 -6.15 -19.03 1.27
CA ALA A 139 -7.36 -18.45 0.71
C ALA A 139 -7.49 -16.98 1.15
N VAL A 140 -8.40 -16.23 0.55
CA VAL A 140 -8.74 -14.87 0.97
C VAL A 140 -10.18 -14.87 1.47
N MET A 141 -10.35 -14.57 2.74
CA MET A 141 -11.66 -14.36 3.35
C MET A 141 -12.12 -12.95 3.08
N PHE A 142 -13.36 -12.76 2.63
CA PHE A 142 -13.91 -11.43 2.38
C PHE A 142 -15.25 -11.20 3.09
N ALA A 143 -15.53 -9.95 3.38
CA ALA A 143 -16.80 -9.51 3.92
C ALA A 143 -17.44 -8.46 3.00
N LEU A 144 -18.75 -8.59 2.79
CA LEU A 144 -19.56 -7.68 1.98
C LEU A 144 -20.32 -6.68 2.86
N SER A 145 -20.62 -5.52 2.29
CA SER A 145 -21.53 -4.54 2.87
C SER A 145 -22.91 -5.16 3.13
N THR A 146 -23.71 -4.54 4.00
CA THR A 146 -25.08 -5.03 4.30
C THR A 146 -25.94 -5.11 3.02
N LEU A 147 -25.79 -4.17 2.09
CA LEU A 147 -26.49 -4.17 0.82
C LEU A 147 -25.94 -5.25 -0.12
N GLY A 148 -24.60 -5.34 -0.23
CA GLY A 148 -23.91 -6.37 -0.99
C GLY A 148 -24.26 -7.76 -0.51
N GLY A 149 -24.26 -7.99 0.78
CA GLY A 149 -24.60 -9.27 1.41
C GLY A 149 -26.06 -9.70 1.13
N LYS A 150 -27.02 -8.80 1.25
CA LYS A 150 -28.43 -9.08 0.87
C LYS A 150 -28.55 -9.43 -0.61
N LYS A 151 -27.84 -8.72 -1.49
CA LYS A 151 -27.82 -8.98 -2.94
C LYS A 151 -27.15 -10.31 -3.23
N PHE A 152 -26.02 -10.59 -2.58
CA PHE A 152 -25.25 -11.82 -2.73
C PHE A 152 -26.07 -13.04 -2.28
N GLY A 153 -26.72 -12.96 -1.11
CA GLY A 153 -27.60 -14.00 -0.60
C GLY A 153 -28.78 -14.30 -1.52
N ARG A 154 -29.40 -13.27 -2.13
CA ARG A 154 -30.47 -13.48 -3.10
C ARG A 154 -29.97 -14.14 -4.38
N ILE A 155 -28.78 -13.75 -4.86
CA ILE A 155 -28.18 -14.31 -6.08
C ILE A 155 -27.77 -15.77 -5.84
N THR A 156 -27.03 -16.05 -4.77
CA THR A 156 -26.55 -17.41 -4.48
C THR A 156 -27.69 -18.36 -4.15
N GLY A 157 -28.69 -17.95 -3.35
CA GLY A 157 -29.85 -18.78 -3.02
C GLY A 157 -30.71 -19.18 -4.22
N LYS A 158 -30.79 -18.33 -5.28
CA LYS A 158 -31.51 -18.64 -6.53
C LYS A 158 -30.72 -19.45 -7.54
N ASN A 159 -29.41 -19.63 -7.33
CA ASN A 159 -28.50 -20.23 -8.31
C ASN A 159 -27.60 -21.30 -7.69
N ILE A 160 -28.11 -22.04 -6.70
CA ILE A 160 -27.42 -23.21 -6.12
C ILE A 160 -27.12 -24.19 -7.24
N GLY A 161 -25.93 -24.81 -7.22
CA GLY A 161 -25.48 -25.75 -8.25
C GLY A 161 -24.88 -25.13 -9.50
N LYS A 162 -24.88 -23.79 -9.62
CA LYS A 162 -24.25 -23.11 -10.77
C LYS A 162 -22.85 -22.61 -10.43
N PRO A 163 -21.91 -22.67 -11.39
CA PRO A 163 -20.57 -22.11 -11.19
C PRO A 163 -20.62 -20.57 -11.21
N PHE A 164 -19.89 -19.97 -10.26
CA PHE A 164 -19.88 -18.54 -10.02
C PHE A 164 -18.44 -18.02 -10.03
N ALA A 165 -18.05 -17.44 -11.14
CA ALA A 165 -16.67 -16.99 -11.34
C ALA A 165 -16.33 -15.74 -10.53
N ILE A 166 -15.18 -15.78 -9.91
CA ILE A 166 -14.52 -14.66 -9.25
C ILE A 166 -13.49 -14.11 -10.24
N VAL A 167 -13.74 -12.90 -10.71
CA VAL A 167 -12.93 -12.24 -11.75
C VAL A 167 -12.21 -11.05 -11.14
N LEU A 168 -10.89 -11.01 -11.29
CA LEU A 168 -10.01 -9.93 -10.85
C LEU A 168 -9.22 -9.40 -12.05
N ASP A 169 -9.29 -8.11 -12.32
CA ASP A 169 -8.54 -7.47 -13.42
C ASP A 169 -8.68 -8.20 -14.78
N ASN A 170 -9.91 -8.62 -15.12
CA ASN A 170 -10.26 -9.35 -16.33
C ASN A 170 -9.70 -10.79 -16.44
N LYS A 171 -9.24 -11.37 -15.33
CA LYS A 171 -8.83 -12.77 -15.27
C LYS A 171 -9.68 -13.53 -14.26
N VAL A 172 -9.94 -14.78 -14.52
CA VAL A 172 -10.68 -15.65 -13.60
C VAL A 172 -9.73 -16.23 -12.57
N ILE A 173 -9.97 -15.90 -11.30
CA ILE A 173 -9.22 -16.47 -10.16
C ILE A 173 -9.71 -17.88 -9.88
N SER A 174 -11.03 -18.03 -9.77
CA SER A 174 -11.68 -19.31 -9.54
C SER A 174 -13.15 -19.23 -9.96
N ALA A 175 -13.76 -20.38 -10.21
CA ALA A 175 -15.18 -20.49 -10.57
C ALA A 175 -15.87 -21.59 -9.74
N PRO A 176 -15.97 -21.45 -8.41
CA PRO A 176 -16.59 -22.44 -7.55
C PRO A 176 -18.09 -22.60 -7.86
N VAL A 177 -18.61 -23.81 -7.61
CA VAL A 177 -20.04 -24.08 -7.67
C VAL A 177 -20.69 -23.57 -6.38
N ILE A 178 -21.80 -22.84 -6.51
CA ILE A 178 -22.57 -22.35 -5.35
C ILE A 178 -23.20 -23.55 -4.63
N GLN A 179 -22.75 -23.84 -3.43
CA GLN A 179 -23.26 -24.96 -2.62
C GLN A 179 -24.47 -24.57 -1.76
N GLY A 180 -24.62 -23.29 -1.46
CA GLY A 180 -25.69 -22.78 -0.62
C GLY A 180 -25.84 -21.26 -0.69
N GLN A 181 -26.82 -20.74 0.03
CA GLN A 181 -27.02 -19.29 0.14
C GLN A 181 -25.93 -18.66 1.00
N ILE A 182 -25.22 -17.67 0.47
CA ILE A 182 -24.11 -16.97 1.13
C ILE A 182 -24.52 -15.50 1.30
N PHE A 183 -24.51 -14.99 2.52
CA PHE A 183 -24.92 -13.60 2.78
C PHE A 183 -23.74 -12.63 2.83
N SER A 184 -23.03 -12.60 3.96
CA SER A 184 -22.08 -11.50 4.22
C SER A 184 -20.63 -11.86 3.97
N ASN A 185 -20.25 -13.09 4.23
CA ASN A 185 -18.86 -13.55 4.19
C ASN A 185 -18.69 -14.65 3.17
N GLY A 186 -17.57 -14.65 2.51
CA GLY A 186 -17.16 -15.68 1.57
C GLY A 186 -15.66 -15.85 1.55
N GLN A 187 -15.21 -16.82 0.76
CA GLN A 187 -13.79 -17.07 0.56
C GLN A 187 -13.47 -17.11 -0.94
N ILE A 188 -12.30 -16.60 -1.28
CA ILE A 188 -11.70 -16.73 -2.61
C ILE A 188 -10.65 -17.81 -2.49
N THR A 189 -10.92 -18.96 -3.09
CA THR A 189 -9.98 -20.08 -3.16
C THR A 189 -9.31 -20.09 -4.51
N GLY A 190 -8.08 -20.57 -4.55
CA GLY A 190 -7.27 -20.66 -5.77
C GLY A 190 -5.93 -21.30 -5.44
N ASN A 191 -5.07 -21.43 -6.43
CA ASN A 191 -3.71 -21.94 -6.21
C ASN A 191 -2.78 -20.80 -5.74
N PHE A 192 -3.01 -20.32 -4.50
CA PHE A 192 -2.24 -19.23 -3.91
C PHE A 192 -1.12 -19.77 -3.02
N SER A 193 0.02 -19.11 -3.07
CA SER A 193 0.97 -19.15 -1.96
C SER A 193 0.46 -18.30 -0.78
N VAL A 194 1.01 -18.50 0.40
CA VAL A 194 0.70 -17.68 1.59
C VAL A 194 0.95 -16.19 1.33
N GLN A 195 1.99 -15.87 0.59
CA GLN A 195 2.32 -14.48 0.26
C GLN A 195 1.32 -13.88 -0.73
N GLU A 196 0.94 -14.62 -1.76
CA GLU A 196 -0.06 -14.17 -2.74
C GLU A 196 -1.43 -13.96 -2.11
N SER A 197 -1.88 -14.82 -1.19
CA SER A 197 -3.13 -14.63 -0.47
C SER A 197 -3.10 -13.37 0.41
N ARG A 198 -1.97 -13.08 1.08
CA ARG A 198 -1.77 -11.84 1.84
C ARG A 198 -1.81 -10.61 0.94
N ASP A 199 -1.08 -10.63 -0.16
CA ASP A 199 -1.00 -9.53 -1.11
C ASP A 199 -2.36 -9.26 -1.78
N LEU A 200 -3.10 -10.33 -2.11
CA LEU A 200 -4.44 -10.22 -2.66
C LEU A 200 -5.42 -9.64 -1.64
N ALA A 201 -5.41 -10.12 -0.40
CA ALA A 201 -6.25 -9.58 0.67
C ALA A 201 -5.98 -8.10 0.91
N LEU A 202 -4.70 -7.69 0.97
CA LEU A 202 -4.28 -6.30 1.12
C LEU A 202 -4.84 -5.42 -0.02
N VAL A 203 -4.65 -5.85 -1.26
CA VAL A 203 -5.08 -5.08 -2.44
C VAL A 203 -6.60 -4.97 -2.53
N LEU A 204 -7.34 -6.03 -2.17
CA LEU A 204 -8.80 -6.02 -2.12
C LEU A 204 -9.34 -5.12 -1.01
N ARG A 205 -8.74 -5.16 0.18
CA ARG A 205 -9.12 -4.32 1.33
C ARG A 205 -8.85 -2.83 1.07
N ALA A 206 -7.71 -2.51 0.45
CA ALA A 206 -7.39 -1.14 0.06
C ALA A 206 -8.32 -0.59 -1.03
N GLY A 207 -8.94 -1.48 -1.81
CA GLY A 207 -9.89 -1.13 -2.85
C GLY A 207 -9.32 -1.07 -4.26
N ALA A 208 -10.22 -1.01 -5.24
CA ALA A 208 -9.88 -0.96 -6.66
C ALA A 208 -9.45 0.43 -7.10
N LEU A 209 -8.33 0.52 -7.83
CA LEU A 209 -7.91 1.75 -8.49
C LEU A 209 -8.91 2.16 -9.56
N PRO A 210 -9.27 3.45 -9.64
CA PRO A 210 -10.20 3.93 -10.66
C PRO A 210 -9.64 3.81 -12.09
N VAL A 211 -8.32 3.90 -12.20
CA VAL A 211 -7.54 3.75 -13.44
C VAL A 211 -6.27 2.97 -13.17
N PRO A 212 -5.73 2.24 -14.16
CA PRO A 212 -4.44 1.58 -14.00
C PRO A 212 -3.33 2.63 -13.83
N LEU A 213 -2.36 2.32 -12.98
CA LEU A 213 -1.16 3.13 -12.79
C LEU A 213 0.01 2.52 -13.56
N THR A 214 0.78 3.38 -14.22
CA THR A 214 2.03 3.01 -14.88
C THR A 214 3.21 3.68 -14.17
N ILE A 215 4.28 2.94 -13.97
CA ILE A 215 5.51 3.51 -13.39
C ILE A 215 6.22 4.27 -14.49
N LEU A 216 6.34 5.59 -14.31
CA LEU A 216 7.02 6.47 -15.24
C LEU A 216 8.52 6.56 -14.94
N GLU A 217 8.87 6.62 -13.68
CA GLU A 217 10.24 6.75 -13.20
C GLU A 217 10.41 5.97 -11.91
N GLU A 218 11.52 5.28 -11.77
CA GLU A 218 11.94 4.61 -10.57
C GLU A 218 13.36 5.03 -10.22
N ARG A 219 13.54 5.43 -8.96
CA ARG A 219 14.85 5.70 -8.38
C ARG A 219 14.97 4.89 -7.10
N SER A 220 15.80 3.87 -7.10
CA SER A 220 16.12 3.10 -5.91
C SER A 220 17.54 3.42 -5.45
N VAL A 221 17.68 3.70 -4.17
CA VAL A 221 18.99 3.75 -3.51
C VAL A 221 19.21 2.37 -2.92
N GLY A 222 20.21 1.67 -3.42
CA GLY A 222 20.52 0.31 -2.97
C GLY A 222 20.75 0.23 -1.45
N PRO A 223 20.38 -0.88 -0.79
CA PRO A 223 20.51 -1.05 0.66
C PRO A 223 21.93 -0.79 1.18
N GLY A 224 22.96 -1.08 0.38
CA GLY A 224 24.36 -0.83 0.71
C GLY A 224 24.67 0.66 0.86
N LEU A 225 24.31 1.48 -0.12
CA LEU A 225 24.58 2.93 -0.08
C LEU A 225 23.85 3.62 1.07
N GLY A 226 22.62 3.22 1.36
CA GLY A 226 21.87 3.74 2.50
C GLY A 226 22.49 3.33 3.83
N LYS A 227 22.87 2.04 3.97
CA LYS A 227 23.52 1.52 5.18
C LYS A 227 24.87 2.17 5.45
N ASP A 228 25.73 2.24 4.44
CA ASP A 228 27.06 2.86 4.55
C ASP A 228 26.96 4.34 4.93
N SER A 229 26.01 5.06 4.34
CA SER A 229 25.77 6.47 4.66
C SER A 229 25.24 6.66 6.08
N ILE A 230 24.36 5.79 6.55
CA ILE A 230 23.84 5.81 7.93
C ILE A 230 24.95 5.45 8.91
N GLU A 231 25.78 4.46 8.64
CA GLU A 231 26.91 4.07 9.50
C GLU A 231 27.94 5.19 9.56
N ALA A 232 28.30 5.80 8.43
CA ALA A 232 29.18 6.96 8.41
C ALA A 232 28.61 8.16 9.19
N GLY A 233 27.29 8.42 9.03
CA GLY A 233 26.59 9.47 9.76
C GLY A 233 26.55 9.24 11.27
N LYS A 234 26.28 8.00 11.70
CA LYS A 234 26.35 7.61 13.13
C LYS A 234 27.75 7.82 13.71
N PHE A 235 28.77 7.35 12.99
CA PHE A 235 30.18 7.49 13.43
C PHE A 235 30.57 8.96 13.56
N ALA A 236 30.26 9.78 12.55
CA ALA A 236 30.51 11.22 12.59
C ALA A 236 29.78 11.91 13.75
N SER A 237 28.53 11.53 14.04
CA SER A 237 27.75 12.06 15.16
C SER A 237 28.37 11.72 16.51
N ILE A 238 28.84 10.49 16.70
CA ILE A 238 29.51 10.07 17.94
C ILE A 238 30.79 10.88 18.15
N ILE A 239 31.62 11.05 17.11
CA ILE A 239 32.81 11.86 17.17
C ILE A 239 32.48 13.31 17.57
N ALA A 240 31.48 13.92 16.91
CA ALA A 240 31.06 15.28 17.21
C ALA A 240 30.63 15.44 18.68
N ILE A 241 29.85 14.51 19.21
CA ILE A 241 29.40 14.52 20.61
C ILE A 241 30.62 14.43 21.56
N VAL A 242 31.52 13.49 21.30
CA VAL A 242 32.71 13.29 22.12
C VAL A 242 33.58 14.55 22.13
N VAL A 243 33.82 15.17 20.97
CA VAL A 243 34.58 16.41 20.85
C VAL A 243 33.93 17.55 21.63
N VAL A 244 32.60 17.71 21.53
CA VAL A 244 31.85 18.73 22.30
C VAL A 244 31.93 18.46 23.79
N MET A 245 31.78 17.22 24.25
CA MET A 245 31.88 16.87 25.65
C MET A 245 33.29 17.17 26.22
N ILE A 246 34.34 16.85 25.50
CA ILE A 246 35.72 17.15 25.87
C ILE A 246 35.93 18.68 25.93
N PHE A 247 35.45 19.39 24.91
CA PHE A 247 35.57 20.87 24.89
C PHE A 247 34.87 21.49 26.08
N MET A 248 33.66 21.08 26.43
CA MET A 248 32.89 21.58 27.58
C MET A 248 33.62 21.32 28.89
N LEU A 249 34.23 20.14 29.03
CA LEU A 249 34.99 19.80 30.25
C LEU A 249 36.26 20.66 30.40
N ILE A 250 36.99 20.87 29.32
CA ILE A 250 38.24 21.65 29.35
C ILE A 250 37.98 23.15 29.59
N TYR A 251 36.94 23.69 28.91
CA TYR A 251 36.69 25.14 28.95
C TYR A 251 35.91 25.59 30.18
N TYR A 252 34.91 24.80 30.61
CA TYR A 252 34.01 25.15 31.72
C TYR A 252 34.29 24.37 33.02
N GLY A 253 35.22 23.42 33.04
CA GLY A 253 35.60 22.63 34.21
C GLY A 253 34.40 21.91 34.84
N ILE A 254 34.11 22.18 36.12
CA ILE A 254 33.02 21.55 36.87
C ILE A 254 31.64 21.86 36.24
N TYR A 255 31.41 23.08 35.77
CA TYR A 255 30.17 23.44 35.08
C TYR A 255 30.02 22.67 33.79
N GLY A 256 31.12 22.41 33.07
CA GLY A 256 31.14 21.53 31.88
C GLY A 256 30.76 20.09 32.20
N LEU A 257 31.06 19.57 33.39
CA LEU A 257 30.59 18.25 33.83
C LEU A 257 29.08 18.19 33.96
N PHE A 258 28.45 19.21 34.58
CA PHE A 258 26.99 19.29 34.67
C PHE A 258 26.35 19.44 33.31
N ALA A 259 26.92 20.23 32.40
CA ALA A 259 26.47 20.33 31.02
C ALA A 259 26.51 18.98 30.29
N ASN A 260 27.56 18.20 30.46
CA ASN A 260 27.70 16.88 29.86
C ASN A 260 26.66 15.90 30.39
N VAL A 261 26.35 15.92 31.69
CA VAL A 261 25.28 15.11 32.28
C VAL A 261 23.93 15.50 31.66
N SER A 262 23.63 16.80 31.56
CA SER A 262 22.41 17.30 30.92
C SER A 262 22.31 16.86 29.44
N LEU A 263 23.42 16.92 28.70
CA LEU A 263 23.50 16.50 27.31
C LEU A 263 23.19 15.00 27.14
N ILE A 264 23.78 14.15 27.98
CA ILE A 264 23.52 12.70 27.97
C ILE A 264 22.05 12.42 28.28
N MET A 265 21.49 13.08 29.32
CA MET A 265 20.07 12.91 29.65
C MET A 265 19.14 13.34 28.50
N ASN A 266 19.47 14.45 27.83
CA ASN A 266 18.71 14.88 26.62
C ASN A 266 18.78 13.87 25.52
N MET A 267 19.95 13.28 25.24
CA MET A 267 20.09 12.22 24.24
C MET A 267 19.28 10.97 24.57
N VAL A 268 19.33 10.51 25.82
CA VAL A 268 18.56 9.36 26.28
C VAL A 268 17.06 9.64 26.10
N PHE A 269 16.60 10.82 26.46
CA PHE A 269 15.21 11.22 26.30
C PHE A 269 14.79 11.26 24.83
N LEU A 270 15.62 11.88 23.96
CA LEU A 270 15.36 11.98 22.52
C LEU A 270 15.27 10.59 21.85
N ILE A 271 16.23 9.69 22.14
CA ILE A 271 16.23 8.32 21.63
C ILE A 271 15.00 7.56 22.13
N SER A 272 14.63 7.74 23.40
CA SER A 272 13.44 7.09 23.97
C SER A 272 12.16 7.52 23.25
N VAL A 273 11.99 8.83 23.00
CA VAL A 273 10.84 9.35 22.27
C VAL A 273 10.79 8.81 20.83
N LEU A 274 11.93 8.82 20.12
CA LEU A 274 12.01 8.27 18.77
C LEU A 274 11.66 6.77 18.74
N THR A 275 12.06 6.02 19.76
CA THR A 275 11.75 4.59 19.87
C THR A 275 10.26 4.35 20.14
N ILE A 276 9.62 5.14 21.00
CA ILE A 276 8.19 5.05 21.31
C ILE A 276 7.35 5.34 20.04
N ILE A 277 7.74 6.37 19.27
CA ILE A 277 7.04 6.74 18.03
C ILE A 277 7.38 5.76 16.88
N GLN A 278 8.35 4.87 17.08
CA GLN A 278 8.88 3.95 16.05
C GLN A 278 9.41 4.68 14.80
N ALA A 279 9.98 5.86 14.98
CA ALA A 279 10.54 6.65 13.89
C ALA A 279 11.71 5.93 13.20
N THR A 280 11.79 6.01 11.89
CA THR A 280 12.91 5.45 11.11
C THR A 280 14.11 6.39 11.15
N LEU A 281 15.30 5.83 11.42
CA LEU A 281 16.54 6.61 11.43
C LEU A 281 17.03 6.88 10.00
N THR A 282 16.63 8.02 9.43
CA THR A 282 17.04 8.49 8.11
C THR A 282 18.23 9.46 8.21
N LEU A 283 18.93 9.72 7.08
CA LEU A 283 20.01 10.73 7.06
C LEU A 283 19.56 12.12 7.54
N PRO A 284 18.41 12.66 7.07
CA PRO A 284 17.87 13.90 7.64
C PRO A 284 17.54 13.81 9.12
N GLY A 285 17.09 12.64 9.60
CA GLY A 285 16.83 12.39 11.02
C GLY A 285 18.11 12.46 11.86
N ILE A 286 19.22 11.87 11.40
CA ILE A 286 20.54 11.96 12.04
C ILE A 286 20.99 13.42 12.10
N ALA A 287 20.85 14.18 11.01
CA ALA A 287 21.18 15.61 10.99
C ALA A 287 20.34 16.41 12.00
N GLY A 288 19.05 16.11 12.12
CA GLY A 288 18.15 16.70 13.13
C GLY A 288 18.58 16.41 14.56
N ILE A 289 19.02 15.17 14.85
CA ILE A 289 19.56 14.81 16.17
C ILE A 289 20.80 15.64 16.49
N VAL A 290 21.75 15.73 15.56
CA VAL A 290 22.99 16.51 15.75
C VAL A 290 22.67 17.99 15.98
N LEU A 291 21.72 18.55 15.23
CA LEU A 291 21.28 19.93 15.41
C LEU A 291 20.65 20.15 16.80
N THR A 292 19.80 19.23 17.26
CA THR A 292 19.19 19.31 18.60
C THR A 292 20.22 19.26 19.70
N ILE A 293 21.28 18.45 19.56
CA ILE A 293 22.41 18.38 20.47
C ILE A 293 23.15 19.72 20.52
N GLY A 294 23.41 20.32 19.35
CA GLY A 294 24.04 21.63 19.24
C GLY A 294 23.25 22.72 19.98
N MET A 295 21.95 22.78 19.79
CA MET A 295 21.09 23.75 20.49
C MET A 295 21.03 23.51 22.01
N ALA A 296 21.05 22.25 22.46
CA ALA A 296 21.06 21.91 23.87
C ALA A 296 22.38 22.35 24.55
N VAL A 297 23.51 22.24 23.86
CA VAL A 297 24.82 22.74 24.34
C VAL A 297 24.84 24.26 24.40
N ASP A 298 24.34 24.95 23.37
CA ASP A 298 24.29 26.41 23.29
C ASP A 298 23.51 27.02 24.46
N ALA A 299 22.37 26.44 24.83
CA ALA A 299 21.59 26.86 25.98
C ALA A 299 22.40 26.79 27.32
N ASN A 300 23.16 25.69 27.51
CA ASN A 300 24.02 25.52 28.68
C ASN A 300 25.20 26.51 28.68
N VAL A 301 25.82 26.74 27.53
CA VAL A 301 26.91 27.70 27.35
C VAL A 301 26.47 29.10 27.72
N LEU A 302 25.31 29.56 27.24
CA LEU A 302 24.77 30.89 27.57
C LEU A 302 24.57 31.09 29.09
N ILE A 303 24.05 30.06 29.76
CA ILE A 303 23.85 30.11 31.22
C ILE A 303 25.21 30.21 31.95
N PHE A 304 26.19 29.39 31.56
CA PHE A 304 27.48 29.35 32.25
C PHE A 304 28.31 30.61 31.98
N GLU A 305 28.24 31.16 30.78
CA GLU A 305 28.92 32.42 30.45
C GLU A 305 28.31 33.59 31.24
N ARG A 306 26.99 33.61 31.42
CA ARG A 306 26.33 34.61 32.25
C ARG A 306 26.74 34.50 33.72
N ILE A 307 26.80 33.29 34.27
CA ILE A 307 27.29 33.05 35.62
C ILE A 307 28.76 33.52 35.79
N ARG A 308 29.58 33.30 34.77
CA ARG A 308 30.99 33.71 34.77
C ARG A 308 31.13 35.22 34.71
N GLU A 309 30.32 35.91 33.90
CA GLU A 309 30.29 37.37 33.85
C GLU A 309 29.87 38.00 35.18
N GLU A 310 28.92 37.40 35.90
CA GLU A 310 28.44 37.92 37.18
C GLU A 310 29.40 37.63 38.36
N ASN A 311 30.33 36.68 38.21
CA ASN A 311 31.32 36.33 39.22
C ASN A 311 32.69 37.00 38.98
N LEU A 312 32.86 37.78 37.94
CA LEU A 312 33.99 38.63 37.63
C LEU A 312 33.74 40.09 38.06
#